data_63222ac70f6d4b8a3178fc2e56773446
#
_entry.id   63222ac70f6d4b8a3178fc2e56773446
#
_cell.length_a   1.000
_cell.length_b   1.000
_cell.length_c   1.000
_cell.angle_alpha   90.00
_cell.angle_beta   90.00
_cell.angle_gamma   90.00
#
_symmetry.space_group_name_H-M   'P 1'
#
loop_
_entity.id
_entity.type
_entity.pdbx_description
1 polymer ?
#
loop_
_entity_poly.entity_id
_entity_poly.type
_entity_poly.pdbx_seq_one_letter_code
_entity_poly.pdbx_strand_id
1 'polypeptide(L)'
;MDNDSLRRGEPTCHIAFDEATAILAGDALQAFAFETLTNATALSAEQKVRLVHALSHAAGAQGMCLGQSLDLISEHKSVSLTELERIHNSKTAALLSAALIMGFICSPRYSDKQLEQQLARYGAAIGLAFQVQDDILDIEGESSVLGKTVGADLASDKSTYPKLLGLDGAKQKAQDLYQIALSELDRIPFNSVALRALAEFIIHRKN
;
A
#
# COMPACT_ATOMS: atom_id res chain seq x y z
N MET A 1 -8.56 4.10 -14.19
CA MET A 1 -8.68 5.45 -13.64
C MET A 1 -7.46 6.28 -14.02
N ASP A 2 -6.24 5.81 -13.80
CA ASP A 2 -5.03 6.54 -14.22
C ASP A 2 -4.74 6.39 -15.74
N ASN A 3 -5.47 5.52 -16.44
CA ASN A 3 -5.39 5.24 -17.87
C ASN A 3 -3.98 4.92 -18.38
N ASP A 4 -3.16 4.30 -17.52
CA ASP A 4 -1.79 3.91 -17.86
C ASP A 4 -1.78 2.87 -18.97
N SER A 5 -0.92 3.06 -19.98
CA SER A 5 -0.76 2.11 -21.07
C SER A 5 0.18 0.94 -20.72
N LEU A 6 1.10 1.16 -19.79
CA LEU A 6 2.10 0.19 -19.34
C LEU A 6 2.10 0.01 -17.82
N ARG A 7 2.31 -1.22 -17.38
CA ARG A 7 2.57 -1.56 -15.97
C ARG A 7 3.69 -2.59 -15.89
N ARG A 8 4.76 -2.29 -15.19
CA ARG A 8 5.95 -3.18 -15.06
C ARG A 8 6.54 -3.58 -16.41
N GLY A 9 6.52 -2.66 -17.38
CA GLY A 9 7.03 -2.89 -18.73
C GLY A 9 6.06 -3.61 -19.68
N GLU A 10 4.92 -4.09 -19.20
CA GLU A 10 3.91 -4.79 -19.99
C GLU A 10 2.67 -3.92 -20.22
N PRO A 11 1.94 -4.11 -21.34
CA PRO A 11 0.67 -3.44 -21.57
C PRO A 11 -0.34 -3.72 -20.45
N THR A 12 -1.07 -2.68 -20.02
CA THR A 12 -2.16 -2.85 -19.05
C THR A 12 -3.32 -3.66 -19.64
N CYS A 13 -4.14 -4.26 -18.78
CA CYS A 13 -5.19 -5.18 -19.21
C CYS A 13 -6.16 -4.55 -20.23
N HIS A 14 -6.56 -3.29 -20.07
CA HIS A 14 -7.44 -2.62 -20.99
C HIS A 14 -6.78 -2.28 -22.34
N ILE A 15 -5.45 -2.17 -22.38
CA ILE A 15 -4.69 -1.98 -23.63
C ILE A 15 -4.44 -3.32 -24.32
N ALA A 16 -4.10 -4.38 -23.55
CA ALA A 16 -3.82 -5.70 -24.11
C ALA A 16 -5.09 -6.42 -24.63
N PHE A 17 -6.23 -6.15 -24.02
CA PHE A 17 -7.52 -6.76 -24.33
C PHE A 17 -8.56 -5.68 -24.66
N ASP A 18 -9.38 -5.28 -23.66
CA ASP A 18 -10.37 -4.21 -23.74
C ASP A 18 -10.80 -3.76 -22.33
N GLU A 19 -11.55 -2.64 -22.25
CA GLU A 19 -12.03 -2.09 -20.98
C GLU A 19 -13.00 -3.04 -20.26
N ALA A 20 -13.90 -3.70 -20.98
CA ALA A 20 -14.88 -4.60 -20.39
C ALA A 20 -14.17 -5.80 -19.73
N THR A 21 -13.19 -6.39 -20.42
CA THR A 21 -12.36 -7.48 -19.89
C THR A 21 -11.60 -7.03 -18.64
N ALA A 22 -11.02 -5.82 -18.66
CA ALA A 22 -10.27 -5.29 -17.50
C ALA A 22 -11.18 -5.09 -16.28
N ILE A 23 -12.39 -4.56 -16.45
CA ILE A 23 -13.37 -4.37 -15.38
C ILE A 23 -13.82 -5.73 -14.81
N LEU A 24 -14.26 -6.65 -15.69
CA LEU A 24 -14.71 -7.98 -15.28
C LEU A 24 -13.62 -8.80 -14.60
N ALA A 25 -12.36 -8.68 -15.04
CA ALA A 25 -11.24 -9.33 -14.38
C ALA A 25 -11.01 -8.78 -12.97
N GLY A 26 -11.11 -7.47 -12.78
CA GLY A 26 -11.02 -6.83 -11.47
C GLY A 26 -12.13 -7.30 -10.52
N ASP A 27 -13.38 -7.31 -10.99
CA ASP A 27 -14.54 -7.77 -10.22
C ASP A 27 -14.42 -9.26 -9.83
N ALA A 28 -13.99 -10.10 -10.79
CA ALA A 28 -13.78 -11.52 -10.54
C ALA A 28 -12.66 -11.77 -9.53
N LEU A 29 -11.55 -11.04 -9.62
CA LEU A 29 -10.43 -11.15 -8.67
C LEU A 29 -10.83 -10.73 -7.25
N GLN A 30 -11.67 -9.70 -7.11
CA GLN A 30 -12.20 -9.28 -5.83
C GLN A 30 -13.05 -10.38 -5.18
N ALA A 31 -13.99 -10.96 -5.93
CA ALA A 31 -14.81 -12.08 -5.46
C ALA A 31 -13.95 -13.31 -5.12
N PHE A 32 -12.99 -13.64 -5.97
CA PHE A 32 -12.07 -14.77 -5.79
C PHE A 32 -11.20 -14.64 -4.54
N ALA A 33 -10.80 -13.41 -4.18
CA ALA A 33 -10.05 -13.16 -2.96
C ALA A 33 -10.84 -13.60 -1.71
N PHE A 34 -12.14 -13.26 -1.61
CA PHE A 34 -13.00 -13.70 -0.51
C PHE A 34 -13.26 -15.20 -0.51
N GLU A 35 -13.48 -15.79 -1.69
CA GLU A 35 -13.62 -17.24 -1.84
C GLU A 35 -12.38 -17.97 -1.32
N THR A 36 -11.19 -17.50 -1.68
CA THR A 36 -9.91 -18.06 -1.23
C THR A 36 -9.80 -18.05 0.31
N LEU A 37 -10.16 -16.94 0.96
CA LEU A 37 -10.12 -16.85 2.42
C LEU A 37 -11.11 -17.81 3.11
N THR A 38 -12.31 -17.95 2.57
CA THR A 38 -13.33 -18.82 3.14
C THR A 38 -13.01 -20.31 2.95
N ASN A 39 -12.31 -20.66 1.89
CA ASN A 39 -11.91 -22.04 1.58
C ASN A 39 -10.63 -22.51 2.31
N ALA A 40 -9.95 -21.67 3.09
CA ALA A 40 -8.75 -22.04 3.84
C ALA A 40 -9.07 -23.12 4.90
N THR A 41 -8.74 -24.38 4.63
CA THR A 41 -9.13 -25.53 5.48
C THR A 41 -8.40 -25.61 6.81
N ALA A 42 -7.19 -25.03 6.90
CA ALA A 42 -6.37 -25.05 8.10
C ALA A 42 -6.76 -23.99 9.16
N LEU A 43 -7.71 -23.11 8.85
CA LEU A 43 -8.10 -21.98 9.69
C LEU A 43 -9.46 -22.21 10.36
N SER A 44 -9.61 -21.73 11.60
CA SER A 44 -10.87 -21.72 12.31
C SER A 44 -11.89 -20.77 11.66
N ALA A 45 -13.18 -20.97 11.96
CA ALA A 45 -14.23 -20.05 11.49
C ALA A 45 -14.01 -18.61 11.96
N GLU A 46 -13.52 -18.42 13.19
CA GLU A 46 -13.16 -17.10 13.72
C GLU A 46 -12.06 -16.44 12.89
N GLN A 47 -10.98 -17.17 12.59
CA GLN A 47 -9.89 -16.63 11.76
C GLN A 47 -10.38 -16.24 10.36
N LYS A 48 -11.21 -17.07 9.74
CA LYS A 48 -11.80 -16.78 8.42
C LYS A 48 -12.65 -15.50 8.45
N VAL A 49 -13.51 -15.33 9.46
CA VAL A 49 -14.32 -14.10 9.61
C VAL A 49 -13.41 -12.87 9.80
N ARG A 50 -12.37 -12.97 10.61
CA ARG A 50 -11.41 -11.88 10.80
C ARG A 50 -10.63 -11.55 9.52
N LEU A 51 -10.25 -12.55 8.72
CA LEU A 51 -9.59 -12.35 7.42
C LEU A 51 -10.52 -11.63 6.42
N VAL A 52 -11.76 -12.09 6.31
CA VAL A 52 -12.78 -11.44 5.46
C VAL A 52 -13.01 -9.99 5.90
N HIS A 53 -13.12 -9.74 7.22
CA HIS A 53 -13.26 -8.39 7.75
C HIS A 53 -12.03 -7.51 7.43
N ALA A 54 -10.81 -8.00 7.65
CA ALA A 54 -9.58 -7.26 7.37
C ALA A 54 -9.48 -6.86 5.89
N LEU A 55 -9.74 -7.80 4.98
CA LEU A 55 -9.69 -7.54 3.54
C LEU A 55 -10.79 -6.58 3.10
N SER A 56 -12.05 -6.81 3.52
CA SER A 56 -13.18 -5.96 3.12
C SER A 56 -13.05 -4.53 3.62
N HIS A 57 -12.54 -4.33 4.84
CA HIS A 57 -12.28 -3.01 5.39
C HIS A 57 -11.19 -2.28 4.60
N ALA A 58 -10.06 -2.97 4.32
CA ALA A 58 -8.92 -2.37 3.66
C ALA A 58 -9.13 -2.13 2.14
N ALA A 59 -9.89 -2.99 1.47
CA ALA A 59 -10.19 -2.82 0.05
C ALA A 59 -11.39 -1.90 -0.21
N GLY A 60 -12.33 -1.84 0.75
CA GLY A 60 -13.64 -1.20 0.58
C GLY A 60 -13.68 0.31 0.83
N ALA A 61 -14.89 0.77 1.21
CA ALA A 61 -15.24 2.19 1.38
C ALA A 61 -14.52 2.90 2.54
N GLN A 62 -13.78 2.18 3.38
CA GLN A 62 -12.97 2.75 4.47
C GLN A 62 -11.46 2.65 4.21
N GLY A 63 -11.07 1.97 3.14
CA GLY A 63 -9.68 1.74 2.73
C GLY A 63 -9.43 2.19 1.30
N MET A 64 -8.98 1.28 0.46
CA MET A 64 -8.45 1.57 -0.88
C MET A 64 -9.46 2.32 -1.78
N CYS A 65 -10.74 1.92 -1.79
CA CYS A 65 -11.74 2.62 -2.61
C CYS A 65 -11.94 4.07 -2.15
N LEU A 66 -11.95 4.35 -0.83
CA LEU A 66 -11.97 5.71 -0.32
C LEU A 66 -10.73 6.49 -0.77
N GLY A 67 -9.55 5.90 -0.60
CA GLY A 67 -8.29 6.52 -1.00
C GLY A 67 -8.25 6.86 -2.47
N GLN A 68 -8.69 5.96 -3.34
CA GLN A 68 -8.79 6.21 -4.78
C GLN A 68 -9.80 7.31 -5.11
N SER A 69 -10.94 7.34 -4.43
CA SER A 69 -11.93 8.42 -4.59
C SER A 69 -11.38 9.78 -4.16
N LEU A 70 -10.67 9.84 -3.05
CA LEU A 70 -10.02 11.06 -2.58
C LEU A 70 -8.91 11.53 -3.53
N ASP A 71 -8.13 10.60 -4.08
CA ASP A 71 -7.09 10.89 -5.06
C ASP A 71 -7.67 11.56 -6.31
N LEU A 72 -8.71 10.96 -6.91
CA LEU A 72 -9.43 11.53 -8.07
C LEU A 72 -10.02 12.92 -7.78
N ILE A 73 -10.64 13.13 -6.60
CA ILE A 73 -11.21 14.42 -6.21
C ILE A 73 -10.12 15.48 -6.04
N SER A 74 -8.90 15.05 -5.72
CA SER A 74 -7.74 15.92 -5.46
C SER A 74 -6.92 16.23 -6.72
N GLU A 75 -7.21 15.63 -7.86
CA GLU A 75 -6.56 15.94 -9.13
C GLU A 75 -6.73 17.43 -9.47
N HIS A 76 -5.66 18.04 -9.97
CA HIS A 76 -5.59 19.48 -10.27
C HIS A 76 -5.88 20.41 -9.08
N LYS A 77 -5.74 19.92 -7.84
CA LYS A 77 -5.89 20.72 -6.62
C LYS A 77 -4.64 20.61 -5.75
N SER A 78 -4.33 21.70 -5.07
CA SER A 78 -3.33 21.67 -4.01
C SER A 78 -3.97 21.14 -2.73
N VAL A 79 -3.44 20.05 -2.19
CA VAL A 79 -3.89 19.50 -0.90
C VAL A 79 -2.85 19.75 0.18
N SER A 80 -3.30 19.78 1.44
CA SER A 80 -2.40 19.83 2.58
C SER A 80 -1.67 18.51 2.80
N LEU A 81 -0.57 18.53 3.56
CA LEU A 81 0.16 17.31 3.93
C LEU A 81 -0.75 16.30 4.64
N THR A 82 -1.64 16.76 5.52
CA THR A 82 -2.59 15.88 6.23
C THR A 82 -3.56 15.19 5.27
N GLU A 83 -4.05 15.90 4.27
CA GLU A 83 -4.92 15.35 3.24
C GLU A 83 -4.17 14.35 2.35
N LEU A 84 -2.94 14.67 1.94
CA LEU A 84 -2.08 13.76 1.18
C LEU A 84 -1.83 12.47 1.97
N GLU A 85 -1.47 12.57 3.25
CA GLU A 85 -1.28 11.41 4.12
C GLU A 85 -2.56 10.57 4.26
N ARG A 86 -3.73 11.21 4.33
CA ARG A 86 -5.02 10.51 4.35
C ARG A 86 -5.27 9.72 3.06
N ILE A 87 -4.99 10.31 1.90
CA ILE A 87 -5.10 9.66 0.59
C ILE A 87 -4.20 8.43 0.57
N HIS A 88 -2.93 8.58 0.87
CA HIS A 88 -1.95 7.50 0.82
C HIS A 88 -2.21 6.39 1.85
N ASN A 89 -2.59 6.75 3.07
CA ASN A 89 -2.98 5.78 4.09
C ASN A 89 -4.17 4.93 3.64
N SER A 90 -5.16 5.54 3.00
CA SER A 90 -6.33 4.81 2.51
C SER A 90 -6.03 4.05 1.21
N LYS A 91 -5.48 4.71 0.19
CA LYS A 91 -5.30 4.12 -1.15
C LYS A 91 -4.28 2.98 -1.16
N THR A 92 -3.19 3.09 -0.42
CA THR A 92 -2.06 2.16 -0.50
C THR A 92 -1.76 1.47 0.82
N ALA A 93 -1.55 2.23 1.91
CA ALA A 93 -1.09 1.67 3.17
C ALA A 93 -2.15 0.74 3.82
N ALA A 94 -3.44 0.97 3.60
CA ALA A 94 -4.50 0.12 4.13
C ALA A 94 -4.37 -1.35 3.69
N LEU A 95 -4.16 -1.61 2.40
CA LEU A 95 -3.99 -2.98 1.88
C LEU A 95 -2.64 -3.60 2.28
N LEU A 96 -1.56 -2.82 2.34
CA LEU A 96 -0.26 -3.30 2.83
C LEU A 96 -0.35 -3.72 4.31
N SER A 97 -0.98 -2.89 5.14
CA SER A 97 -1.23 -3.21 6.55
C SER A 97 -2.16 -4.43 6.71
N ALA A 98 -3.21 -4.51 5.88
CA ALA A 98 -4.12 -5.65 5.91
C ALA A 98 -3.41 -6.96 5.56
N ALA A 99 -2.54 -6.98 4.56
CA ALA A 99 -1.76 -8.17 4.21
C ALA A 99 -0.93 -8.68 5.41
N LEU A 100 -0.30 -7.77 6.14
CA LEU A 100 0.46 -8.10 7.36
C LEU A 100 -0.45 -8.66 8.46
N ILE A 101 -1.57 -7.99 8.74
CA ILE A 101 -2.54 -8.42 9.77
C ILE A 101 -3.21 -9.75 9.38
N MET A 102 -3.48 -9.97 8.11
CA MET A 102 -4.01 -11.25 7.63
C MET A 102 -3.00 -12.38 7.84
N GLY A 103 -1.71 -12.14 7.59
CA GLY A 103 -0.65 -13.08 7.92
C GLY A 103 -0.60 -13.39 9.43
N PHE A 104 -0.73 -12.37 10.29
CA PHE A 104 -0.84 -12.56 11.74
C PHE A 104 -2.08 -13.39 12.12
N ILE A 105 -3.25 -13.11 11.54
CA ILE A 105 -4.48 -13.87 11.78
C ILE A 105 -4.31 -15.36 11.42
N CYS A 106 -3.52 -15.68 10.41
CA CYS A 106 -3.20 -17.06 10.04
C CYS A 106 -2.25 -17.75 11.02
N SER A 107 -1.62 -17.03 11.93
CA SER A 107 -0.65 -17.59 12.89
C SER A 107 -1.33 -18.23 14.09
N PRO A 108 -0.64 -19.11 14.84
CA PRO A 108 -1.12 -19.63 16.12
C PRO A 108 -1.35 -18.55 17.20
N ARG A 109 -0.83 -17.33 16.98
CA ARG A 109 -0.93 -16.21 17.92
C ARG A 109 -2.01 -15.19 17.54
N TYR A 110 -2.92 -15.52 16.65
CA TYR A 110 -3.96 -14.62 16.14
C TYR A 110 -4.85 -13.95 17.21
N SER A 111 -4.81 -14.43 18.46
CA SER A 111 -5.54 -13.84 19.59
C SER A 111 -4.70 -12.84 20.42
N ASP A 112 -3.40 -12.69 20.15
CA ASP A 112 -2.50 -11.79 20.86
C ASP A 112 -2.73 -10.34 20.43
N LYS A 113 -3.55 -9.61 21.19
CA LYS A 113 -3.93 -8.24 20.89
C LYS A 113 -2.78 -7.23 20.92
N GLN A 114 -1.79 -7.47 21.76
CA GLN A 114 -0.61 -6.60 21.83
C GLN A 114 0.24 -6.75 20.56
N LEU A 115 0.48 -7.97 20.13
CA LEU A 115 1.20 -8.26 18.90
C LEU A 115 0.44 -7.72 17.67
N GLU A 116 -0.89 -7.89 17.62
CA GLU A 116 -1.74 -7.33 16.57
C GLU A 116 -1.55 -5.80 16.45
N GLN A 117 -1.58 -5.08 17.57
CA GLN A 117 -1.39 -3.63 17.58
C GLN A 117 0.01 -3.20 17.15
N GLN A 118 1.06 -3.93 17.55
CA GLN A 118 2.44 -3.66 17.13
C GLN A 118 2.61 -3.85 15.63
N LEU A 119 2.08 -4.95 15.08
CA LEU A 119 2.09 -5.21 13.64
C LEU A 119 1.26 -4.20 12.85
N ALA A 120 0.12 -3.75 13.40
CA ALA A 120 -0.68 -2.71 12.76
C ALA A 120 0.07 -1.37 12.68
N ARG A 121 0.77 -0.97 13.75
CA ARG A 121 1.60 0.25 13.74
C ARG A 121 2.79 0.15 12.80
N TYR A 122 3.47 -1.00 12.78
CA TYR A 122 4.51 -1.28 11.79
C TYR A 122 3.94 -1.17 10.37
N GLY A 123 2.81 -1.82 10.09
CA GLY A 123 2.16 -1.81 8.77
C GLY A 123 1.76 -0.41 8.31
N ALA A 124 1.22 0.41 9.20
CA ALA A 124 0.87 1.80 8.91
C ALA A 124 2.11 2.64 8.56
N ALA A 125 3.18 2.52 9.36
CA ALA A 125 4.41 3.27 9.14
C ALA A 125 5.08 2.87 7.82
N ILE A 126 5.24 1.57 7.56
CA ILE A 126 5.93 1.11 6.35
C ILE A 126 5.07 1.28 5.09
N GLY A 127 3.75 1.20 5.21
CA GLY A 127 2.82 1.47 4.11
C GLY A 127 2.86 2.93 3.66
N LEU A 128 2.94 3.87 4.61
CA LEU A 128 3.11 5.29 4.30
C LEU A 128 4.52 5.57 3.75
N ALA A 129 5.56 4.95 4.33
CA ALA A 129 6.94 5.07 3.84
C ALA A 129 7.08 4.58 2.40
N PHE A 130 6.36 3.52 2.03
CA PHE A 130 6.31 3.02 0.66
C PHE A 130 5.82 4.09 -0.31
N GLN A 131 4.79 4.83 0.05
CA GLN A 131 4.25 5.89 -0.81
C GLN A 131 5.16 7.12 -0.87
N VAL A 132 5.76 7.53 0.28
CA VAL A 132 6.75 8.60 0.29
C VAL A 132 7.92 8.26 -0.63
N GLN A 133 8.39 7.01 -0.59
CA GLN A 133 9.48 6.54 -1.46
C GLN A 133 9.06 6.49 -2.94
N ASP A 134 7.80 6.12 -3.23
CA ASP A 134 7.25 6.14 -4.59
C ASP A 134 7.27 7.55 -5.19
N ASP A 135 6.82 8.56 -4.42
CA ASP A 135 6.85 9.96 -4.80
C ASP A 135 8.29 10.50 -5.02
N ILE A 136 9.26 10.04 -4.20
CA ILE A 136 10.68 10.38 -4.38
C ILE A 136 11.21 9.78 -5.69
N LEU A 137 10.91 8.50 -5.94
CA LEU A 137 11.34 7.78 -7.13
C LEU A 137 10.73 8.34 -8.41
N ASP A 138 9.54 8.93 -8.36
CA ASP A 138 8.95 9.61 -9.52
C ASP A 138 9.76 10.84 -9.97
N ILE A 139 10.58 11.42 -9.08
CA ILE A 139 11.46 12.54 -9.41
C ILE A 139 12.89 12.09 -9.70
N GLU A 140 13.45 11.17 -8.89
CA GLU A 140 14.87 10.77 -8.97
C GLU A 140 15.10 9.52 -9.82
N GLY A 141 14.04 8.75 -10.13
CA GLY A 141 14.15 7.49 -10.84
C GLY A 141 14.43 7.64 -12.32
N GLU A 142 14.95 6.58 -12.93
CA GLU A 142 15.09 6.45 -14.38
C GLU A 142 13.93 5.65 -14.96
N SER A 143 13.29 6.15 -16.04
CA SER A 143 12.13 5.48 -16.69
C SER A 143 12.43 4.03 -17.09
N SER A 144 13.67 3.75 -17.50
CA SER A 144 14.13 2.39 -17.88
C SER A 144 14.15 1.41 -16.70
N VAL A 145 14.29 1.90 -15.47
CA VAL A 145 14.36 1.10 -14.24
C VAL A 145 12.96 0.97 -13.61
N LEU A 146 12.18 2.04 -13.65
CA LEU A 146 10.84 2.07 -13.04
C LEU A 146 9.76 1.32 -13.84
N GLY A 147 9.97 1.10 -15.14
CA GLY A 147 8.98 0.48 -16.02
C GLY A 147 7.68 1.30 -16.19
N LYS A 148 7.73 2.59 -15.83
CA LYS A 148 6.68 3.61 -16.03
C LYS A 148 7.32 4.95 -16.43
N THR A 149 6.52 5.90 -16.92
CA THR A 149 7.00 7.24 -17.24
C THR A 149 7.35 8.00 -15.95
N VAL A 150 8.58 8.50 -15.84
CA VAL A 150 9.03 9.39 -14.75
C VAL A 150 8.37 10.75 -14.91
N GLY A 151 7.98 11.38 -13.78
CA GLY A 151 7.33 12.70 -13.79
C GLY A 151 5.84 12.64 -14.15
N ALA A 152 5.20 11.46 -14.08
CA ALA A 152 3.77 11.31 -14.33
C ALA A 152 2.94 12.15 -13.34
N ASP A 153 3.34 12.24 -12.09
CA ASP A 153 2.69 13.04 -11.06
C ASP A 153 2.86 14.54 -11.30
N LEU A 154 4.00 14.97 -11.85
CA LEU A 154 4.20 16.36 -12.29
C LEU A 154 3.33 16.70 -13.48
N ALA A 155 3.18 15.80 -14.45
CA ALA A 155 2.35 16.01 -15.64
C ALA A 155 0.85 16.09 -15.30
N SER A 156 0.40 15.38 -14.25
CA SER A 156 -0.98 15.40 -13.75
C SER A 156 -1.23 16.45 -12.66
N ASP A 157 -0.24 17.31 -12.37
CA ASP A 157 -0.28 18.35 -11.31
C ASP A 157 -0.74 17.82 -9.93
N LYS A 158 -0.39 16.57 -9.63
CA LYS A 158 -0.68 15.95 -8.34
C LYS A 158 0.14 16.58 -7.21
N SER A 159 -0.41 16.62 -6.02
CA SER A 159 0.34 16.94 -4.81
C SER A 159 1.13 15.70 -4.37
N THR A 160 2.44 15.87 -4.14
CA THR A 160 3.35 14.81 -3.70
C THR A 160 4.16 15.27 -2.50
N TYR A 161 4.78 14.34 -1.77
CA TYR A 161 5.65 14.71 -0.64
C TYR A 161 6.78 15.66 -1.06
N PRO A 162 7.53 15.42 -2.15
CA PRO A 162 8.55 16.38 -2.60
C PRO A 162 7.99 17.74 -2.98
N LYS A 163 6.77 17.82 -3.52
CA LYS A 163 6.12 19.10 -3.83
C LYS A 163 5.76 19.90 -2.58
N LEU A 164 5.36 19.22 -1.49
CA LEU A 164 4.94 19.85 -0.24
C LEU A 164 6.08 20.11 0.74
N LEU A 165 7.08 19.23 0.81
CA LEU A 165 8.15 19.25 1.81
C LEU A 165 9.53 19.59 1.22
N GLY A 166 9.65 19.67 -0.10
CA GLY A 166 10.94 19.58 -0.79
C GLY A 166 11.48 18.14 -0.79
N LEU A 167 12.43 17.85 -1.67
CA LEU A 167 12.98 16.50 -1.81
C LEU A 167 13.67 16.01 -0.53
N ASP A 168 14.47 16.86 0.11
CA ASP A 168 15.14 16.51 1.37
C ASP A 168 14.15 16.27 2.51
N GLY A 169 13.08 17.07 2.58
CA GLY A 169 12.00 16.86 3.55
C GLY A 169 11.25 15.55 3.32
N ALA A 170 11.00 15.17 2.06
CA ALA A 170 10.40 13.87 1.74
C ALA A 170 11.33 12.71 2.12
N LYS A 171 12.61 12.79 1.85
CA LYS A 171 13.62 11.80 2.28
C LYS A 171 13.69 11.66 3.81
N GLN A 172 13.67 12.77 4.53
CA GLN A 172 13.65 12.74 5.99
C GLN A 172 12.35 12.07 6.50
N LYS A 173 11.20 12.41 5.91
CA LYS A 173 9.92 11.78 6.26
C LYS A 173 9.93 10.25 6.05
N ALA A 174 10.49 9.79 4.92
CA ALA A 174 10.64 8.36 4.65
C ALA A 174 11.51 7.68 5.71
N GLN A 175 12.63 8.31 6.08
CA GLN A 175 13.53 7.80 7.10
C GLN A 175 12.90 7.78 8.49
N ASP A 176 12.13 8.80 8.87
CA ASP A 176 11.41 8.85 10.15
C ASP A 176 10.37 7.72 10.24
N LEU A 177 9.61 7.48 9.19
CA LEU A 177 8.64 6.38 9.10
C LEU A 177 9.32 5.01 9.19
N TYR A 178 10.48 4.85 8.57
CA TYR A 178 11.29 3.64 8.69
C TYR A 178 11.73 3.40 10.13
N GLN A 179 12.22 4.43 10.83
CA GLN A 179 12.61 4.30 12.23
C GLN A 179 11.41 3.96 13.14
N ILE A 180 10.24 4.54 12.89
CA ILE A 180 9.00 4.16 13.58
C ILE A 180 8.69 2.67 13.36
N ALA A 181 8.77 2.20 12.11
CA ALA A 181 8.54 0.79 11.80
C ALA A 181 9.52 -0.14 12.53
N LEU A 182 10.81 0.18 12.53
CA LEU A 182 11.82 -0.60 13.25
C LEU A 182 11.56 -0.63 14.76
N SER A 183 11.18 0.52 15.36
CA SER A 183 10.88 0.60 16.79
C SER A 183 9.70 -0.27 17.22
N GLU A 184 8.70 -0.47 16.35
CA GLU A 184 7.61 -1.40 16.61
C GLU A 184 8.07 -2.87 16.53
N LEU A 185 8.99 -3.20 15.62
CA LEU A 185 9.58 -4.53 15.53
C LEU A 185 10.51 -4.87 16.72
N ASP A 186 11.16 -3.85 17.31
CA ASP A 186 11.98 -4.05 18.51
C ASP A 186 11.18 -4.51 19.74
N ARG A 187 9.87 -4.21 19.74
CA ARG A 187 8.96 -4.61 20.81
C ARG A 187 8.37 -6.01 20.62
N ILE A 188 8.58 -6.62 19.45
CA ILE A 188 8.07 -7.95 19.13
C ILE A 188 9.05 -9.01 19.65
N PRO A 189 8.62 -9.94 20.51
CA PRO A 189 9.52 -10.93 21.12
C PRO A 189 9.84 -12.12 20.21
N PHE A 190 9.74 -11.96 18.90
CA PHE A 190 9.97 -13.00 17.89
C PHE A 190 10.95 -12.56 16.85
N ASN A 191 11.37 -13.51 16.00
CA ASN A 191 12.22 -13.23 14.86
C ASN A 191 11.46 -12.32 13.85
N SER A 192 11.91 -11.08 13.73
CA SER A 192 11.38 -10.06 12.82
C SER A 192 12.31 -9.77 11.62
N VAL A 193 13.31 -10.63 11.38
CA VAL A 193 14.33 -10.40 10.32
C VAL A 193 13.69 -10.16 8.95
N ALA A 194 12.69 -10.94 8.55
CA ALA A 194 12.03 -10.76 7.26
C ALA A 194 11.29 -9.41 7.16
N LEU A 195 10.63 -8.97 8.24
CA LEU A 195 9.94 -7.67 8.26
C LEU A 195 10.93 -6.51 8.25
N ARG A 196 12.08 -6.65 8.93
CA ARG A 196 13.16 -5.65 8.87
C ARG A 196 13.75 -5.55 7.47
N ALA A 197 14.03 -6.69 6.83
CA ALA A 197 14.54 -6.72 5.46
C ALA A 197 13.53 -6.11 4.48
N LEU A 198 12.22 -6.35 4.67
CA LEU A 198 11.18 -5.73 3.87
C LEU A 198 11.16 -4.19 4.05
N ALA A 199 11.26 -3.72 5.29
CA ALA A 199 11.29 -2.29 5.58
C ALA A 199 12.53 -1.62 4.95
N GLU A 200 13.69 -2.25 5.06
CA GLU A 200 14.94 -1.78 4.44
C GLU A 200 14.83 -1.75 2.90
N PHE A 201 14.26 -2.82 2.31
CA PHE A 201 14.02 -2.88 0.88
C PHE A 201 13.12 -1.73 0.40
N ILE A 202 12.02 -1.44 1.10
CA ILE A 202 11.08 -0.38 0.74
C ILE A 202 11.76 0.99 0.71
N ILE A 203 12.61 1.29 1.69
CA ILE A 203 13.29 2.60 1.78
C ILE A 203 14.42 2.75 0.78
N HIS A 204 15.09 1.65 0.42
CA HIS A 204 16.27 1.68 -0.45
C HIS A 204 16.00 1.18 -1.86
N ARG A 205 14.74 0.84 -2.20
CA ARG A 205 14.39 0.41 -3.56
C ARG A 205 14.68 1.51 -4.57
N LYS A 206 15.01 1.10 -5.79
CA LYS A 206 15.30 1.97 -6.95
C LYS A 206 14.23 1.85 -8.04
N ASN A 207 13.26 0.98 -7.84
CA ASN A 207 12.14 0.67 -8.74
C ASN A 207 10.89 0.23 -7.95
#